data_c56f371a2bc6d3f172f6a3099524de8b
#
_entry.id   c56f371a2bc6d3f172f6a3099524de8b
#
_cell.length_a   1.000
_cell.length_b   1.000
_cell.length_c   1.000
_cell.angle_alpha   90.00
_cell.angle_beta   90.00
_cell.angle_gamma   90.00
#
_symmetry.space_group_name_H-M   'P 1'
#
loop_
_entity.id
_entity.type
_entity.pdbx_description
1 polymer ?
#
loop_
_entity_poly.entity_id
_entity_poly.type
_entity_poly.pdbx_seq_one_letter_code
_entity_poly.pdbx_strand_id
1 'polypeptide(L)'
;MSRGRTSGIRTESVLVHPRTGEEILLKRSSRRTLSVELRPDASLLVRAPLGVSEAGIISFLEGQSAWIESRRNKLLERIESMPSDSLSDEEIKTLADEAVLDIPKRVRHFAPLVGVTYGRITIRNQKTRWGSCSAKRNLNFNCLLMLTPPEVRDYVVVHELCHIREMNHSARFWAQVGRVLPDYRVQVRWLRENGAAIMRRMLNI
;
A
#
# COMPACT_ATOMS: atom_id res chain seq x y z
N MET A 1 -15.12 -34.52 10.85
CA MET A 1 -13.70 -34.35 11.25
C MET A 1 -13.22 -33.00 10.75
N SER A 2 -13.26 -32.01 11.62
CA SER A 2 -12.84 -30.64 11.31
C SER A 2 -11.32 -30.55 11.33
N ARG A 3 -10.69 -30.25 10.19
CA ARG A 3 -9.25 -29.95 10.12
C ARG A 3 -9.02 -28.56 10.65
N GLY A 4 -8.57 -28.46 11.92
CA GLY A 4 -8.13 -27.22 12.50
C GLY A 4 -7.03 -26.56 11.66
N ARG A 5 -7.26 -25.33 11.22
CA ARG A 5 -6.21 -24.45 10.67
C ARG A 5 -5.23 -24.15 11.82
N THR A 6 -4.07 -24.79 11.82
CA THR A 6 -2.95 -24.39 12.66
C THR A 6 -2.55 -22.96 12.24
N SER A 7 -2.85 -22.02 13.11
CA SER A 7 -2.32 -20.65 13.03
C SER A 7 -0.80 -20.76 13.09
N GLY A 8 -0.14 -20.56 11.94
CA GLY A 8 1.31 -20.63 11.86
C GLY A 8 1.91 -19.56 12.79
N ILE A 9 2.74 -20.00 13.73
CA ILE A 9 3.50 -19.14 14.64
C ILE A 9 4.22 -18.10 13.79
N ARG A 10 3.95 -16.82 14.07
CA ARG A 10 4.64 -15.68 13.44
C ARG A 10 5.47 -15.02 14.51
N THR A 11 6.78 -14.96 14.30
CA THR A 11 7.70 -14.22 15.17
C THR A 11 8.30 -13.06 14.43
N GLU A 12 8.41 -11.92 15.09
CA GLU A 12 9.12 -10.74 14.59
C GLU A 12 10.32 -10.49 15.52
N SER A 13 11.46 -10.24 14.92
CA SER A 13 12.71 -9.93 15.63
C SER A 13 13.57 -9.01 14.76
N VAL A 14 14.59 -8.42 15.36
CA VAL A 14 15.63 -7.68 14.65
C VAL A 14 16.86 -8.55 14.56
N LEU A 15 17.43 -8.68 13.36
CA LEU A 15 18.69 -9.33 13.09
C LEU A 15 19.72 -8.23 12.73
N VAL A 16 20.87 -8.23 13.39
CA VAL A 16 21.96 -7.30 13.07
C VAL A 16 22.93 -7.98 12.10
N HIS A 17 23.21 -7.35 10.96
CA HIS A 17 24.15 -7.87 9.99
C HIS A 17 25.59 -7.76 10.54
N PRO A 18 26.35 -8.86 10.65
CA PRO A 18 27.61 -8.88 11.40
C PRO A 18 28.73 -8.01 10.81
N ARG A 19 28.71 -7.76 9.48
CA ARG A 19 29.73 -6.92 8.81
C ARG A 19 29.34 -5.45 8.72
N THR A 20 28.05 -5.16 8.51
CA THR A 20 27.58 -3.78 8.25
C THR A 20 26.98 -3.12 9.48
N GLY A 21 26.64 -3.88 10.51
CA GLY A 21 25.89 -3.40 11.67
C GLY A 21 24.44 -3.03 11.37
N GLU A 22 23.97 -3.28 10.14
CA GLU A 22 22.61 -2.94 9.72
C GLU A 22 21.55 -3.75 10.46
N GLU A 23 20.53 -3.07 11.00
CA GLU A 23 19.38 -3.71 11.59
C GLU A 23 18.38 -4.14 10.52
N ILE A 24 18.04 -5.43 10.53
CA ILE A 24 17.17 -6.07 9.55
C ILE A 24 15.93 -6.58 10.27
N LEU A 25 14.75 -6.12 9.87
CA LEU A 25 13.51 -6.66 10.41
C LEU A 25 13.30 -8.09 9.89
N LEU A 26 13.25 -9.05 10.81
CA LEU A 26 13.08 -10.46 10.50
C LEU A 26 11.68 -10.94 10.90
N LYS A 27 10.92 -11.43 9.91
CA LYS A 27 9.61 -12.07 10.12
C LYS A 27 9.69 -13.56 9.77
N ARG A 28 9.49 -14.43 10.76
CA ARG A 28 9.47 -15.88 10.58
C ARG A 28 8.05 -16.41 10.55
N SER A 29 7.81 -17.39 9.69
CA SER A 29 6.51 -18.06 9.56
C SER A 29 6.66 -19.47 8.96
N SER A 30 5.55 -20.19 8.79
CA SER A 30 5.49 -21.49 8.13
C SER A 30 5.73 -21.48 6.61
N ARG A 31 6.23 -20.37 6.06
CA ARG A 31 6.61 -20.25 4.64
C ARG A 31 7.76 -21.20 4.27
N ARG A 32 7.91 -21.49 2.98
CA ARG A 32 8.95 -22.40 2.46
C ARG A 32 10.14 -21.68 1.85
N THR A 33 10.06 -20.38 1.61
CA THR A 33 11.08 -19.61 0.89
C THR A 33 11.56 -18.42 1.70
N LEU A 34 12.84 -18.05 1.54
CA LEU A 34 13.41 -16.78 1.94
C LEU A 34 13.01 -15.69 0.94
N SER A 35 12.77 -14.51 1.44
CA SER A 35 12.68 -13.30 0.60
C SER A 35 13.17 -12.07 1.35
N VAL A 36 13.78 -11.14 0.61
CA VAL A 36 14.15 -9.82 1.10
C VAL A 36 13.29 -8.77 0.40
N GLU A 37 12.90 -7.76 1.15
CA GLU A 37 12.10 -6.62 0.69
C GLU A 37 12.78 -5.35 1.18
N LEU A 38 13.09 -4.44 0.26
CA LEU A 38 13.55 -3.10 0.62
C LEU A 38 12.31 -2.23 0.89
N ARG A 39 12.25 -1.69 2.11
CA ARG A 39 11.14 -0.83 2.55
C ARG A 39 11.31 0.60 2.04
N PRO A 40 10.23 1.41 2.06
CA PRO A 40 10.30 2.82 1.63
C PRO A 40 11.28 3.69 2.43
N ASP A 41 11.58 3.30 3.67
CA ASP A 41 12.57 3.94 4.55
C ASP A 41 14.01 3.43 4.32
N ALA A 42 14.24 2.68 3.25
CA ALA A 42 15.48 2.01 2.88
C ALA A 42 15.93 0.90 3.85
N SER A 43 15.14 0.56 4.86
CA SER A 43 15.39 -0.59 5.74
C SER A 43 15.07 -1.92 5.07
N LEU A 44 15.68 -3.00 5.53
CA LEU A 44 15.46 -4.35 5.01
C LEU A 44 14.43 -5.11 5.86
N LEU A 45 13.49 -5.75 5.19
CA LEU A 45 12.60 -6.74 5.78
C LEU A 45 12.90 -8.11 5.17
N VAL A 46 13.31 -9.06 6.00
CA VAL A 46 13.47 -10.46 5.60
C VAL A 46 12.29 -11.28 6.10
N ARG A 47 11.73 -12.07 5.19
CA ARG A 47 10.72 -13.08 5.54
C ARG A 47 11.33 -14.45 5.38
N ALA A 48 11.40 -15.22 6.45
CA ALA A 48 12.08 -16.51 6.52
C ALA A 48 11.17 -17.65 6.99
N PRO A 49 11.45 -18.90 6.59
CA PRO A 49 10.94 -20.08 7.27
C PRO A 49 11.40 -20.16 8.72
N LEU A 50 10.61 -20.81 9.59
CA LEU A 50 10.93 -20.98 11.02
C LEU A 50 12.29 -21.69 11.24
N GLY A 51 12.63 -22.65 10.40
CA GLY A 51 13.82 -23.51 10.55
C GLY A 51 15.10 -22.96 9.93
N VAL A 52 15.10 -21.79 9.29
CA VAL A 52 16.31 -21.22 8.69
C VAL A 52 17.14 -20.52 9.75
N SER A 53 18.44 -20.87 9.85
CA SER A 53 19.37 -20.25 10.79
C SER A 53 19.66 -18.78 10.43
N GLU A 54 20.11 -17.98 11.41
CA GLU A 54 20.53 -16.59 11.15
C GLU A 54 21.69 -16.54 10.17
N ALA A 55 22.66 -17.45 10.30
CA ALA A 55 23.77 -17.58 9.34
C ALA A 55 23.28 -17.83 7.91
N GLY A 56 22.26 -18.67 7.74
CA GLY A 56 21.64 -18.91 6.43
C GLY A 56 20.92 -17.69 5.87
N ILE A 57 20.32 -16.87 6.73
CA ILE A 57 19.70 -15.59 6.33
C ILE A 57 20.77 -14.59 5.89
N ILE A 58 21.86 -14.46 6.65
CA ILE A 58 22.99 -13.57 6.32
C ILE A 58 23.61 -13.97 4.98
N SER A 59 23.91 -15.26 4.78
CA SER A 59 24.44 -15.76 3.51
C SER A 59 23.51 -15.47 2.32
N PHE A 60 22.20 -15.60 2.52
CA PHE A 60 21.22 -15.23 1.50
C PHE A 60 21.27 -13.74 1.18
N LEU A 61 21.39 -12.86 2.19
CA LEU A 61 21.47 -11.40 1.99
C LEU A 61 22.78 -11.01 1.29
N GLU A 62 23.90 -11.64 1.63
CA GLU A 62 25.18 -11.44 0.97
C GLU A 62 25.09 -11.81 -0.52
N GLY A 63 24.41 -12.91 -0.86
CA GLY A 63 24.14 -13.31 -2.24
C GLY A 63 23.22 -12.33 -3.00
N GLN A 64 22.47 -11.49 -2.29
CA GLN A 64 21.59 -10.47 -2.88
C GLN A 64 22.15 -9.05 -2.76
N SER A 65 23.39 -8.87 -2.26
CA SER A 65 23.96 -7.55 -1.93
C SER A 65 23.91 -6.57 -3.10
N ALA A 66 24.35 -6.98 -4.29
CA ALA A 66 24.36 -6.12 -5.47
C ALA A 66 22.95 -5.66 -5.87
N TRP A 67 21.94 -6.54 -5.76
CA TRP A 67 20.55 -6.18 -6.01
C TRP A 67 20.02 -5.21 -4.95
N ILE A 68 20.33 -5.45 -3.67
CA ILE A 68 19.92 -4.60 -2.54
C ILE A 68 20.52 -3.20 -2.72
N GLU A 69 21.83 -3.10 -3.00
CA GLU A 69 22.52 -1.83 -3.20
C GLU A 69 21.96 -1.06 -4.40
N SER A 70 21.80 -1.71 -5.54
CA SER A 70 21.22 -1.07 -6.72
C SER A 70 19.82 -0.52 -6.46
N ARG A 71 18.98 -1.28 -5.74
CA ARG A 71 17.64 -0.84 -5.38
C ARG A 71 17.66 0.28 -4.34
N ARG A 72 18.57 0.21 -3.36
CA ARG A 72 18.74 1.22 -2.32
C ARG A 72 19.20 2.54 -2.93
N ASN A 73 20.20 2.52 -3.80
CA ASN A 73 20.70 3.73 -4.46
C ASN A 73 19.61 4.42 -5.28
N LYS A 74 18.87 3.66 -6.09
CA LYS A 74 17.71 4.20 -6.83
C LYS A 74 16.63 4.77 -5.91
N LEU A 75 16.44 4.20 -4.73
CA LEU A 75 15.50 4.72 -3.74
C LEU A 75 16.01 6.00 -3.11
N LEU A 76 17.30 6.05 -2.73
CA LEU A 76 17.94 7.23 -2.14
C LEU A 76 18.01 8.40 -3.13
N GLU A 77 18.47 8.15 -4.37
CA GLU A 77 18.45 9.15 -5.45
C GLU A 77 17.04 9.75 -5.64
N ARG A 78 16.04 8.88 -5.56
CA ARG A 78 14.64 9.31 -5.67
C ARG A 78 14.15 10.09 -4.45
N ILE A 79 14.68 9.80 -3.25
CA ILE A 79 14.41 10.56 -2.01
C ILE A 79 15.11 11.92 -2.06
N GLU A 80 16.37 11.96 -2.48
CA GLU A 80 17.17 13.19 -2.58
C GLU A 80 16.65 14.16 -3.66
N SER A 81 16.14 13.62 -4.76
CA SER A 81 15.55 14.42 -5.85
C SER A 81 14.17 15.00 -5.52
N MET A 82 13.62 14.69 -4.34
CA MET A 82 12.31 15.19 -3.92
C MET A 82 12.45 16.38 -2.97
N PRO A 83 11.59 17.41 -3.15
CA PRO A 83 11.50 18.50 -2.17
C PRO A 83 11.23 17.92 -0.77
N SER A 84 11.84 18.52 0.24
CA SER A 84 11.62 18.25 1.67
C SER A 84 10.21 18.74 2.11
N ASP A 85 9.17 18.24 1.45
CA ASP A 85 7.79 18.74 1.59
C ASP A 85 6.96 17.71 2.38
N SER A 86 7.34 17.49 3.64
CA SER A 86 6.51 16.72 4.58
C SER A 86 5.30 17.55 4.99
N LEU A 87 4.14 16.91 4.96
CA LEU A 87 2.90 17.54 5.42
C LEU A 87 2.93 17.70 6.94
N SER A 88 2.62 18.90 7.41
CA SER A 88 2.36 19.17 8.81
C SER A 88 1.03 18.53 9.26
N ASP A 89 0.86 18.36 10.57
CA ASP A 89 -0.39 17.83 11.14
C ASP A 89 -1.60 18.71 10.78
N GLU A 90 -1.40 20.02 10.65
CA GLU A 90 -2.45 20.98 10.26
C GLU A 90 -2.86 20.80 8.78
N GLU A 91 -1.89 20.61 7.89
CA GLU A 91 -2.17 20.30 6.48
C GLU A 91 -2.88 18.95 6.32
N ILE A 92 -2.45 17.94 7.07
CA ILE A 92 -3.12 16.61 7.08
C ILE A 92 -4.57 16.75 7.57
N LYS A 93 -4.80 17.54 8.60
CA LYS A 93 -6.14 17.83 9.12
C LYS A 93 -6.99 18.52 8.06
N THR A 94 -6.46 19.55 7.41
CA THR A 94 -7.15 20.26 6.32
C THR A 94 -7.55 19.32 5.19
N LEU A 95 -6.61 18.47 4.73
CA LEU A 95 -6.90 17.45 3.72
C LEU A 95 -7.96 16.43 4.18
N ALA A 96 -7.97 16.07 5.47
CA ALA A 96 -8.99 15.18 6.01
C ALA A 96 -10.37 15.85 6.03
N ASP A 97 -10.46 17.11 6.41
CA ASP A 97 -11.71 17.87 6.42
C ASP A 97 -12.26 18.07 4.99
N GLU A 98 -11.40 18.37 4.02
CA GLU A 98 -11.76 18.42 2.60
C GLU A 98 -12.26 17.06 2.10
N ALA A 99 -11.56 15.97 2.42
CA ALA A 99 -11.94 14.63 1.99
C ALA A 99 -13.29 14.18 2.57
N VAL A 100 -13.61 14.57 3.80
CA VAL A 100 -14.92 14.31 4.43
C VAL A 100 -16.05 14.98 3.63
N LEU A 101 -15.79 16.13 3.00
CA LEU A 101 -16.78 16.85 2.20
C LEU A 101 -16.86 16.35 0.75
N ASP A 102 -15.71 16.00 0.12
CA ASP A 102 -15.62 15.64 -1.30
C ASP A 102 -15.94 14.16 -1.56
N ILE A 103 -15.27 13.25 -0.86
CA ILE A 103 -15.35 11.81 -1.14
C ILE A 103 -16.77 11.24 -1.00
N PRO A 104 -17.57 11.57 0.04
CA PRO A 104 -18.94 11.06 0.12
C PRO A 104 -19.85 11.51 -1.03
N LYS A 105 -19.60 12.70 -1.60
CA LYS A 105 -20.37 13.17 -2.77
C LYS A 105 -20.05 12.30 -3.99
N ARG A 106 -18.78 11.99 -4.22
CA ARG A 106 -18.32 11.12 -5.31
C ARG A 106 -18.87 9.69 -5.13
N VAL A 107 -18.76 9.13 -3.93
CA VAL A 107 -19.31 7.79 -3.64
C VAL A 107 -20.80 7.75 -3.92
N ARG A 108 -21.56 8.76 -3.52
CA ARG A 108 -23.00 8.87 -3.78
C ARG A 108 -23.31 8.97 -5.27
N HIS A 109 -22.48 9.66 -6.03
CA HIS A 109 -22.61 9.77 -7.48
C HIS A 109 -22.32 8.45 -8.19
N PHE A 110 -21.22 7.77 -7.85
CA PHE A 110 -20.77 6.59 -8.58
C PHE A 110 -21.41 5.28 -8.11
N ALA A 111 -21.89 5.17 -6.89
CA ALA A 111 -22.49 3.93 -6.38
C ALA A 111 -23.67 3.42 -7.23
N PRO A 112 -24.63 4.25 -7.68
CA PRO A 112 -25.68 3.80 -8.60
C PRO A 112 -25.14 3.44 -9.98
N LEU A 113 -24.10 4.10 -10.49
CA LEU A 113 -23.48 3.78 -11.79
C LEU A 113 -22.76 2.42 -11.76
N VAL A 114 -22.15 2.07 -10.64
CA VAL A 114 -21.57 0.74 -10.39
C VAL A 114 -22.71 -0.26 -10.11
N GLY A 115 -23.85 0.20 -9.62
CA GLY A 115 -25.01 -0.63 -9.25
C GLY A 115 -24.81 -1.36 -7.93
N VAL A 116 -24.29 -0.65 -6.89
CA VAL A 116 -24.01 -1.19 -5.56
C VAL A 116 -24.54 -0.29 -4.45
N THR A 117 -24.77 -0.90 -3.28
CA THR A 117 -24.99 -0.21 -2.02
C THR A 117 -23.76 -0.39 -1.14
N TYR A 118 -23.38 0.64 -0.41
CA TYR A 118 -22.22 0.64 0.47
C TYR A 118 -22.63 0.84 1.93
N GLY A 119 -21.74 0.50 2.84
CA GLY A 119 -21.91 0.72 4.28
C GLY A 119 -21.38 2.09 4.70
N ARG A 120 -20.52 2.10 5.72
CA ARG A 120 -19.90 3.33 6.24
C ARG A 120 -18.74 3.78 5.35
N ILE A 121 -18.63 5.09 5.14
CA ILE A 121 -17.43 5.73 4.59
C ILE A 121 -16.58 6.25 5.75
N THR A 122 -15.27 6.02 5.70
CA THR A 122 -14.32 6.53 6.67
C THR A 122 -13.14 7.16 5.94
N ILE A 123 -12.81 8.40 6.27
CA ILE A 123 -11.58 9.04 5.84
C ILE A 123 -10.46 8.65 6.81
N ARG A 124 -9.32 8.29 6.27
CA ARG A 124 -8.16 7.85 7.04
C ARG A 124 -6.89 8.51 6.54
N ASN A 125 -5.92 8.60 7.43
CA ASN A 125 -4.55 8.88 7.11
C ASN A 125 -3.79 7.55 7.02
N GLN A 126 -3.56 7.03 5.79
CA GLN A 126 -2.95 5.72 5.57
C GLN A 126 -1.62 5.85 4.81
N LYS A 127 -0.58 5.13 5.29
CA LYS A 127 0.77 5.18 4.72
C LYS A 127 0.94 4.38 3.40
N THR A 128 0.01 3.48 3.05
CA THR A 128 0.25 2.49 1.98
C THR A 128 -0.91 2.28 1.01
N ARG A 129 -2.05 2.94 1.21
CA ARG A 129 -3.28 2.70 0.42
C ARG A 129 -4.02 3.98 0.14
N TRP A 130 -4.60 4.07 -1.05
CA TRP A 130 -5.50 5.16 -1.44
C TRP A 130 -6.93 4.92 -0.94
N GLY A 131 -7.35 3.65 -0.90
CA GLY A 131 -8.62 3.23 -0.40
C GLY A 131 -8.64 1.76 0.02
N SER A 132 -9.76 1.31 0.54
CA SER A 132 -10.05 -0.11 0.78
C SER A 132 -11.54 -0.34 0.93
N CYS A 133 -12.02 -1.50 0.45
CA CYS A 133 -13.36 -1.99 0.68
C CYS A 133 -13.30 -3.24 1.57
N SER A 134 -14.13 -3.30 2.61
CA SER A 134 -14.26 -4.49 3.46
C SER A 134 -15.36 -5.43 2.98
N ALA A 135 -15.33 -6.70 3.43
CA ALA A 135 -16.40 -7.67 3.17
C ALA A 135 -17.79 -7.20 3.68
N LYS A 136 -17.82 -6.27 4.65
CA LYS A 136 -19.05 -5.61 5.14
C LYS A 136 -19.43 -4.39 4.30
N ARG A 137 -18.84 -4.20 3.12
CA ARG A 137 -19.06 -3.08 2.19
C ARG A 137 -18.72 -1.70 2.78
N ASN A 138 -17.91 -1.64 3.87
CA ASN A 138 -17.42 -0.37 4.38
C ASN A 138 -16.25 0.09 3.53
N LEU A 139 -16.25 1.37 3.19
CA LEU A 139 -15.26 2.02 2.35
C LEU A 139 -14.35 2.88 3.22
N ASN A 140 -13.06 2.78 3.03
CA ASN A 140 -12.10 3.70 3.62
C ASN A 140 -11.33 4.39 2.50
N PHE A 141 -11.07 5.70 2.66
CA PHE A 141 -10.32 6.50 1.69
C PHE A 141 -9.24 7.30 2.41
N ASN A 142 -8.12 7.47 1.73
CA ASN A 142 -7.01 8.25 2.24
C ASN A 142 -7.27 9.75 2.01
N CYS A 143 -7.05 10.59 3.03
CA CYS A 143 -7.17 12.04 2.90
C CYS A 143 -6.21 12.63 1.86
N LEU A 144 -5.07 11.98 1.61
CA LEU A 144 -4.12 12.38 0.56
C LEU A 144 -4.70 12.36 -0.86
N LEU A 145 -5.88 11.78 -1.06
CA LEU A 145 -6.60 11.88 -2.33
C LEU A 145 -6.88 13.34 -2.70
N MET A 146 -6.96 14.25 -1.73
CA MET A 146 -7.15 15.68 -1.99
C MET A 146 -5.97 16.32 -2.73
N LEU A 147 -4.79 15.72 -2.67
CA LEU A 147 -3.60 16.12 -3.43
C LEU A 147 -3.56 15.54 -4.86
N THR A 148 -4.56 14.77 -5.25
CA THR A 148 -4.64 14.17 -6.60
C THR A 148 -5.63 14.93 -7.49
N PRO A 149 -5.51 14.83 -8.82
CA PRO A 149 -6.53 15.36 -9.73
C PRO A 149 -7.93 14.78 -9.44
N PRO A 150 -9.01 15.52 -9.70
CA PRO A 150 -10.38 15.06 -9.48
C PRO A 150 -10.70 13.71 -10.15
N GLU A 151 -10.19 13.48 -11.36
CA GLU A 151 -10.41 12.25 -12.13
C GLU A 151 -9.74 11.04 -11.47
N VAL A 152 -8.63 11.26 -10.78
CA VAL A 152 -7.93 10.22 -10.00
C VAL A 152 -8.72 9.86 -8.74
N ARG A 153 -9.34 10.84 -8.08
CA ARG A 153 -10.27 10.61 -6.96
C ARG A 153 -11.45 9.79 -7.41
N ASP A 154 -12.06 10.15 -8.55
CA ASP A 154 -13.18 9.42 -9.14
C ASP A 154 -12.79 7.97 -9.43
N TYR A 155 -11.62 7.76 -10.02
CA TYR A 155 -11.11 6.41 -10.26
C TYR A 155 -10.96 5.61 -8.96
N VAL A 156 -10.36 6.16 -7.91
CA VAL A 156 -10.19 5.44 -6.64
C VAL A 156 -11.55 5.13 -6.01
N VAL A 157 -12.49 6.06 -6.06
CA VAL A 157 -13.87 5.84 -5.57
C VAL A 157 -14.55 4.70 -6.34
N VAL A 158 -14.51 4.71 -7.67
CA VAL A 158 -15.10 3.65 -8.51
C VAL A 158 -14.40 2.31 -8.26
N HIS A 159 -13.08 2.31 -8.10
CA HIS A 159 -12.29 1.12 -7.77
C HIS A 159 -12.78 0.46 -6.47
N GLU A 160 -12.92 1.23 -5.40
CA GLU A 160 -13.39 0.70 -4.11
C GLU A 160 -14.86 0.26 -4.15
N LEU A 161 -15.70 0.95 -4.92
CA LEU A 161 -17.10 0.53 -5.15
C LEU A 161 -17.18 -0.79 -5.93
N CYS A 162 -16.32 -1.01 -6.92
CA CYS A 162 -16.25 -2.25 -7.67
C CYS A 162 -15.85 -3.44 -6.79
N HIS A 163 -15.05 -3.23 -5.74
CA HIS A 163 -14.70 -4.26 -4.77
C HIS A 163 -15.90 -4.80 -3.98
N ILE A 164 -17.01 -4.08 -3.92
CA ILE A 164 -18.25 -4.58 -3.30
C ILE A 164 -18.80 -5.81 -4.07
N ARG A 165 -18.55 -5.90 -5.37
CA ARG A 165 -18.95 -7.04 -6.23
C ARG A 165 -17.84 -8.04 -6.45
N GLU A 166 -16.61 -7.56 -6.68
CA GLU A 166 -15.45 -8.36 -7.04
C GLU A 166 -14.29 -8.01 -6.11
N MET A 167 -14.04 -8.83 -5.10
CA MET A 167 -12.99 -8.58 -4.09
C MET A 167 -11.56 -8.71 -4.63
N ASN A 168 -11.38 -9.31 -5.79
CA ASN A 168 -10.09 -9.44 -6.46
C ASN A 168 -10.06 -8.65 -7.78
N HIS A 169 -8.87 -8.32 -8.26
CA HIS A 169 -8.67 -7.58 -9.52
C HIS A 169 -8.74 -8.50 -10.75
N SER A 170 -9.81 -9.29 -10.86
CA SER A 170 -10.09 -10.17 -11.99
C SER A 170 -10.43 -9.39 -13.27
N ALA A 171 -10.54 -10.08 -14.40
CA ALA A 171 -11.04 -9.46 -15.63
C ALA A 171 -12.45 -8.86 -15.46
N ARG A 172 -13.29 -9.49 -14.61
CA ARG A 172 -14.63 -8.98 -14.28
C ARG A 172 -14.56 -7.65 -13.51
N PHE A 173 -13.63 -7.55 -12.56
CA PHE A 173 -13.39 -6.30 -11.83
C PHE A 173 -13.04 -5.16 -12.79
N TRP A 174 -12.05 -5.36 -13.64
CA TRP A 174 -11.61 -4.34 -14.59
C TRP A 174 -12.67 -3.99 -15.64
N ALA A 175 -13.49 -4.95 -16.06
CA ALA A 175 -14.63 -4.69 -16.94
C ALA A 175 -15.67 -3.79 -16.26
N GLN A 176 -15.92 -3.94 -14.95
CA GLN A 176 -16.81 -3.05 -14.20
C GLN A 176 -16.24 -1.64 -14.07
N VAL A 177 -14.97 -1.51 -13.74
CA VAL A 177 -14.30 -0.20 -13.67
C VAL A 177 -14.37 0.50 -15.03
N GLY A 178 -14.00 -0.18 -16.12
CA GLY A 178 -14.02 0.37 -17.48
C GLY A 178 -15.40 0.73 -18.00
N ARG A 179 -16.46 0.07 -17.50
CA ARG A 179 -17.84 0.42 -17.85
C ARG A 179 -18.26 1.79 -17.30
N VAL A 180 -17.76 2.14 -16.11
CA VAL A 180 -18.09 3.41 -15.42
C VAL A 180 -17.09 4.51 -15.81
N LEU A 181 -15.82 4.15 -15.96
CA LEU A 181 -14.73 5.05 -16.31
C LEU A 181 -13.92 4.43 -17.49
N PRO A 182 -14.30 4.68 -18.75
CA PRO A 182 -13.63 4.08 -19.91
C PRO A 182 -12.12 4.33 -19.94
N ASP A 183 -11.70 5.52 -19.53
CA ASP A 183 -10.32 5.99 -19.55
C ASP A 183 -9.54 5.71 -18.25
N TYR A 184 -10.04 4.81 -17.37
CA TYR A 184 -9.44 4.54 -16.05
C TYR A 184 -7.93 4.23 -16.08
N ARG A 185 -7.42 3.73 -17.20
CA ARG A 185 -5.99 3.42 -17.37
C ARG A 185 -5.09 4.66 -17.30
N VAL A 186 -5.61 5.83 -17.63
CA VAL A 186 -4.91 7.12 -17.50
C VAL A 186 -4.69 7.41 -16.01
N GLN A 187 -5.72 7.25 -15.18
CA GLN A 187 -5.67 7.49 -13.73
C GLN A 187 -4.79 6.46 -13.03
N VAL A 188 -4.84 5.19 -13.45
CA VAL A 188 -3.92 4.13 -12.97
C VAL A 188 -2.47 4.50 -13.26
N ARG A 189 -2.18 4.97 -14.48
CA ARG A 189 -0.82 5.40 -14.85
C ARG A 189 -0.39 6.59 -13.99
N TRP A 190 -1.24 7.59 -13.86
CA TRP A 190 -0.97 8.77 -13.05
C TRP A 190 -0.64 8.40 -11.60
N LEU A 191 -1.42 7.52 -10.96
CA LEU A 191 -1.16 7.03 -9.60
C LEU A 191 0.16 6.26 -9.51
N ARG A 192 0.51 5.48 -10.52
CA ARG A 192 1.78 4.75 -10.55
C ARG A 192 2.98 5.70 -10.64
N GLU A 193 2.84 6.80 -11.37
CA GLU A 193 3.90 7.79 -11.59
C GLU A 193 4.05 8.75 -10.41
N ASN A 194 2.94 9.21 -9.84
CA ASN A 194 2.91 10.28 -8.85
C ASN A 194 2.57 9.82 -7.43
N GLY A 195 1.87 8.70 -7.29
CA GLY A 195 1.28 8.30 -6.03
C GLY A 195 2.29 8.00 -4.93
N ALA A 196 3.45 7.43 -5.28
CA ALA A 196 4.51 7.17 -4.30
C ALA A 196 5.12 8.48 -3.74
N ALA A 197 5.16 9.54 -4.53
CA ALA A 197 5.62 10.84 -4.12
C ALA A 197 4.70 11.45 -3.05
N ILE A 198 3.40 11.45 -3.35
CA ILE A 198 2.38 11.97 -2.43
C ILE A 198 2.34 11.18 -1.13
N MET A 199 2.37 9.84 -1.20
CA MET A 199 2.37 8.99 -0.01
C MET A 199 3.57 9.23 0.90
N ARG A 200 4.73 9.58 0.34
CA ARG A 200 5.94 9.87 1.12
C ARG A 200 5.87 11.15 1.91
N ARG A 201 5.08 12.15 1.48
CA ARG A 201 4.87 13.37 2.25
C ARG A 201 4.33 13.11 3.67
N MET A 202 3.83 11.90 3.92
CA MET A 202 3.33 11.44 5.22
C MET A 202 4.30 10.56 6.01
N LEU A 203 5.47 10.22 5.47
CA LEU A 203 6.37 9.25 6.11
C LEU A 203 7.42 9.88 7.04
N ASN A 204 7.41 11.19 7.19
CA ASN A 204 8.36 11.92 8.06
C ASN A 204 7.89 11.99 9.54
N ILE A 205 7.27 10.89 10.04
CA ILE A 205 7.01 10.70 11.47
C ILE A 205 7.64 9.39 11.90
#